data_5a86d77ee3b1a2e7ddca0d28ccecd83f
#
_entry.id   5a86d77ee3b1a2e7ddca0d28ccecd83f
#
_cell.length_a   1.000
_cell.length_b   1.000
_cell.length_c   1.000
_cell.angle_alpha   90.00
_cell.angle_beta   90.00
_cell.angle_gamma   90.00
#
_symmetry.space_group_name_H-M   'P 1'
#
loop_
_entity.id
_entity.type
_entity.pdbx_description
1 polymer ?
#
loop_
_entity_poly.entity_id
_entity_poly.type
_entity_poly.pdbx_seq_one_letter_code
_entity_poly.pdbx_strand_id
1 'polypeptide(L)'
;MNNTKIPWTEKTWNPMHGCTKWSEGCAHCYAETMAKRLQGMGVKGYENGFAVTLNPDALDEPKKIKKPTMFFVCSMGDLFHTKVPTEYIDKVMETIEACPQHTFQILTKRDLRMHDYFVCHRNGNVPKNVWLGVSIENRLQVVRTTPLKAIRNATVRFLSCEPLLGKLHYGHDIELDGIDWVICGGESGNQARPMQKEWVLHLKDLCDKKGIPFFFKQWGTWGEDGVKRNAKANGCTIDGQIYQAWPKIQ
;
A
#
# COMPACT_ATOMS: atom_id res chain seq x y z
N MET A 1 15.66 -8.33 6.09
CA MET A 1 14.99 -7.04 5.79
C MET A 1 15.86 -6.15 4.92
N ASN A 2 15.29 -5.55 3.87
CA ASN A 2 16.05 -4.73 2.93
C ASN A 2 15.62 -3.27 3.02
N ASN A 3 16.57 -2.35 2.80
CA ASN A 3 16.24 -0.96 2.52
C ASN A 3 15.39 -0.94 1.25
N THR A 4 14.36 -0.10 1.24
CA THR A 4 13.44 -0.01 0.08
C THR A 4 13.66 1.29 -0.68
N LYS A 5 13.25 1.27 -1.96
CA LYS A 5 13.15 2.49 -2.79
C LYS A 5 11.72 3.07 -2.79
N ILE A 6 10.84 2.53 -1.98
CA ILE A 6 9.48 3.06 -1.82
C ILE A 6 9.58 4.34 -0.99
N PRO A 7 9.25 5.52 -1.53
CA PRO A 7 9.58 6.79 -0.89
C PRO A 7 8.74 7.12 0.36
N TRP A 8 7.63 6.40 0.57
CA TRP A 8 6.72 6.59 1.70
C TRP A 8 6.90 5.53 2.80
N THR A 9 8.06 4.85 2.86
CA THR A 9 8.44 3.93 3.93
C THR A 9 9.95 3.78 3.99
N GLU A 10 10.50 3.31 5.11
CA GLU A 10 11.95 3.15 5.27
C GLU A 10 12.42 1.74 4.92
N LYS A 11 11.64 0.72 5.29
CA LYS A 11 11.96 -0.69 5.06
C LYS A 11 10.73 -1.48 4.65
N THR A 12 10.96 -2.63 4.05
CA THR A 12 9.91 -3.63 3.81
C THR A 12 10.10 -4.83 4.74
N TRP A 13 8.99 -5.35 5.23
CA TRP A 13 8.93 -6.58 6.01
C TRP A 13 7.92 -7.53 5.36
N ASN A 14 8.41 -8.72 4.98
CA ASN A 14 7.61 -9.69 4.24
C ASN A 14 7.48 -11.01 5.02
N PRO A 15 6.63 -11.08 6.06
CA PRO A 15 6.33 -12.33 6.76
C PRO A 15 5.58 -13.33 5.87
N MET A 16 5.06 -12.88 4.75
CA MET A 16 4.54 -13.70 3.67
C MET A 16 4.78 -13.01 2.33
N HIS A 17 4.72 -13.76 1.24
CA HIS A 17 4.75 -13.23 -0.11
C HIS A 17 3.79 -14.00 -1.03
N GLY A 18 3.61 -13.49 -2.25
CA GLY A 18 2.66 -14.04 -3.21
C GLY A 18 1.24 -13.52 -3.02
N CYS A 19 0.50 -13.56 -4.11
CA CYS A 19 -0.85 -13.02 -4.17
C CYS A 19 -1.59 -13.60 -5.41
N THR A 20 -2.88 -13.31 -5.51
CA THR A 20 -3.68 -13.51 -6.73
C THR A 20 -4.27 -12.18 -7.17
N LYS A 21 -4.43 -11.99 -8.47
CA LYS A 21 -5.04 -10.78 -9.03
C LYS A 21 -6.43 -10.57 -8.46
N TRP A 22 -6.75 -9.34 -8.08
CA TRP A 22 -8.01 -8.98 -7.41
C TRP A 22 -8.76 -7.86 -8.16
N SER A 23 -8.04 -6.89 -8.69
CA SER A 23 -8.61 -5.76 -9.42
C SER A 23 -7.75 -5.40 -10.63
N GLU A 24 -8.20 -4.45 -11.40
CA GLU A 24 -7.52 -3.95 -12.61
C GLU A 24 -6.08 -3.49 -12.33
N GLY A 25 -5.82 -2.89 -11.16
CA GLY A 25 -4.48 -2.50 -10.74
C GLY A 25 -3.51 -3.67 -10.52
N CYS A 26 -4.00 -4.92 -10.51
CA CYS A 26 -3.14 -6.10 -10.43
C CYS A 26 -2.68 -6.63 -11.80
N ALA A 27 -3.13 -6.03 -12.93
CA ALA A 27 -2.82 -6.55 -14.27
C ALA A 27 -1.31 -6.61 -14.51
N HIS A 28 -0.57 -5.55 -14.14
CA HIS A 28 0.88 -5.43 -14.34
C HIS A 28 1.62 -5.34 -12.99
N CYS A 29 1.30 -6.26 -12.07
CA CYS A 29 1.82 -6.25 -10.71
C CYS A 29 3.34 -6.38 -10.69
N TYR A 30 4.02 -5.39 -10.09
CA TYR A 30 5.49 -5.41 -9.93
C TYR A 30 5.97 -6.57 -9.07
N ALA A 31 5.19 -6.94 -8.03
CA ALA A 31 5.55 -8.01 -7.12
C ALA A 31 5.50 -9.38 -7.81
N GLU A 32 4.52 -9.61 -8.71
CA GLU A 32 4.48 -10.82 -9.55
C GLU A 32 5.70 -10.89 -10.48
N THR A 33 6.03 -9.79 -11.15
CA THR A 33 7.21 -9.73 -12.04
C THR A 33 8.50 -9.99 -11.26
N MET A 34 8.63 -9.38 -10.09
CA MET A 34 9.81 -9.58 -9.23
C MET A 34 9.87 -11.01 -8.68
N ALA A 35 8.76 -11.61 -8.25
CA ALA A 35 8.71 -12.98 -7.74
C ALA A 35 9.15 -13.99 -8.82
N LYS A 36 8.67 -13.83 -10.06
CA LYS A 36 9.12 -14.66 -11.21
C LYS A 36 10.63 -14.52 -11.47
N ARG A 37 11.17 -13.31 -11.35
CA ARG A 37 12.62 -13.08 -11.46
C ARG A 37 13.39 -13.77 -10.34
N LEU A 38 12.94 -13.63 -9.09
CA LEU A 38 13.57 -14.27 -7.93
C LEU A 38 13.51 -15.79 -8.02
N GLN A 39 12.40 -16.36 -8.53
CA GLN A 39 12.27 -17.77 -8.85
C GLN A 39 13.33 -18.22 -9.88
N GLY A 40 13.46 -17.49 -10.99
CA GLY A 40 14.47 -17.79 -12.02
C GLY A 40 15.91 -17.67 -11.54
N MET A 41 16.15 -16.91 -10.45
CA MET A 41 17.45 -16.79 -9.78
C MET A 41 17.67 -17.85 -8.68
N GLY A 42 16.73 -18.74 -8.43
CA GLY A 42 16.81 -19.78 -7.38
C GLY A 42 16.79 -19.21 -5.96
N VAL A 43 16.19 -18.05 -5.74
CA VAL A 43 16.14 -17.43 -4.42
C VAL A 43 15.20 -18.22 -3.51
N LYS A 44 15.73 -18.66 -2.36
CA LYS A 44 14.97 -19.40 -1.34
C LYS A 44 13.67 -18.67 -0.97
N GLY A 45 12.57 -19.41 -0.91
CA GLY A 45 11.24 -18.93 -0.59
C GLY A 45 10.42 -18.54 -1.83
N TYR A 46 11.04 -18.44 -3.02
CA TYR A 46 10.37 -18.14 -4.28
C TYR A 46 10.30 -19.34 -5.25
N GLU A 47 10.47 -20.56 -4.77
CA GLU A 47 10.44 -21.79 -5.57
C GLU A 47 9.11 -21.93 -6.32
N ASN A 48 8.01 -21.46 -5.72
CA ASN A 48 6.66 -21.46 -6.30
C ASN A 48 6.28 -20.13 -6.96
N GLY A 49 7.26 -19.28 -7.28
CA GLY A 49 7.05 -17.98 -7.93
C GLY A 49 6.19 -17.03 -7.08
N PHE A 50 5.01 -16.64 -7.60
CA PHE A 50 4.10 -15.71 -6.92
C PHE A 50 2.95 -16.40 -6.19
N ALA A 51 3.01 -17.72 -5.96
CA ALA A 51 2.07 -18.41 -5.10
C ALA A 51 2.16 -17.89 -3.66
N VAL A 52 1.02 -17.84 -2.97
CA VAL A 52 0.97 -17.41 -1.57
C VAL A 52 1.81 -18.35 -0.71
N THR A 53 2.84 -17.82 -0.10
CA THR A 53 3.81 -18.56 0.71
C THR A 53 4.03 -17.81 2.03
N LEU A 54 3.87 -18.51 3.15
CA LEU A 54 4.19 -17.98 4.47
C LEU A 54 5.70 -18.02 4.68
N ASN A 55 6.24 -17.03 5.40
CA ASN A 55 7.65 -16.92 5.72
C ASN A 55 7.86 -16.78 7.22
N PRO A 56 7.76 -17.88 7.99
CA PRO A 56 7.88 -17.85 9.46
C PRO A 56 9.23 -17.32 9.93
N ASP A 57 10.32 -17.58 9.18
CA ASP A 57 11.67 -17.12 9.51
C ASP A 57 11.78 -15.59 9.56
N ALA A 58 10.87 -14.89 8.84
CA ALA A 58 10.84 -13.42 8.81
C ALA A 58 10.01 -12.79 9.95
N LEU A 59 9.24 -13.57 10.72
CA LEU A 59 8.35 -13.01 11.74
C LEU A 59 9.13 -12.14 12.75
N ASP A 60 10.25 -12.61 13.23
CA ASP A 60 11.04 -11.91 14.25
C ASP A 60 12.03 -10.87 13.71
N GLU A 61 12.01 -10.59 12.41
CA GLU A 61 12.94 -9.61 11.84
C GLU A 61 12.79 -8.19 12.42
N PRO A 62 11.57 -7.64 12.63
CA PRO A 62 11.42 -6.32 13.24
C PRO A 62 12.02 -6.23 14.64
N LYS A 63 11.92 -7.28 15.45
CA LYS A 63 12.47 -7.34 16.82
C LYS A 63 13.99 -7.14 16.89
N LYS A 64 14.70 -7.42 15.77
CA LYS A 64 16.16 -7.26 15.68
C LYS A 64 16.59 -5.81 15.45
N ILE A 65 15.66 -4.92 15.12
CA ILE A 65 15.93 -3.51 14.85
C ILE A 65 15.54 -2.67 16.07
N LYS A 66 16.54 -1.99 16.64
CA LYS A 66 16.34 -1.17 17.86
C LYS A 66 15.89 0.26 17.52
N LYS A 67 16.40 0.81 16.40
CA LYS A 67 16.07 2.17 15.97
C LYS A 67 14.61 2.23 15.50
N PRO A 68 13.80 3.21 15.97
CA PRO A 68 12.47 3.44 15.41
C PRO A 68 12.51 3.45 13.88
N THR A 69 11.66 2.67 13.26
CA THR A 69 11.67 2.44 11.81
C THR A 69 10.25 2.24 11.30
N MET A 70 9.96 2.78 10.14
CA MET A 70 8.70 2.58 9.44
C MET A 70 8.80 1.41 8.47
N PHE A 71 7.91 0.43 8.61
CA PHE A 71 7.86 -0.78 7.81
C PHE A 71 6.63 -0.84 6.93
N PHE A 72 6.83 -1.05 5.63
CA PHE A 72 5.74 -1.51 4.76
C PHE A 72 5.64 -3.04 4.84
N VAL A 73 4.51 -3.53 5.33
CA VAL A 73 4.25 -4.95 5.55
C VAL A 73 3.74 -5.58 4.26
N CYS A 74 4.33 -6.71 3.87
CA CYS A 74 3.95 -7.50 2.70
C CYS A 74 4.02 -6.74 1.36
N SER A 75 5.16 -6.03 1.11
CA SER A 75 5.39 -5.37 -0.19
C SER A 75 5.38 -6.36 -1.38
N MET A 76 5.57 -7.65 -1.13
CA MET A 76 5.59 -8.74 -2.11
C MET A 76 4.34 -9.63 -2.04
N GLY A 77 3.27 -9.20 -1.38
CA GLY A 77 2.05 -9.97 -1.21
C GLY A 77 0.91 -9.15 -0.65
N ASP A 78 -0.09 -9.82 -0.08
CA ASP A 78 -1.22 -9.20 0.61
C ASP A 78 -1.52 -10.00 1.88
N LEU A 79 -1.31 -9.39 3.05
CA LEU A 79 -1.48 -10.04 4.36
C LEU A 79 -2.89 -10.61 4.55
N PHE A 80 -3.89 -9.94 3.97
CA PHE A 80 -5.29 -10.36 4.04
C PHE A 80 -5.72 -11.27 2.87
N HIS A 81 -4.77 -11.91 2.18
CA HIS A 81 -5.11 -12.90 1.17
C HIS A 81 -5.83 -14.11 1.81
N THR A 82 -6.86 -14.63 1.15
CA THR A 82 -7.73 -15.72 1.68
C THR A 82 -6.98 -17.01 2.04
N LYS A 83 -5.81 -17.25 1.43
CA LYS A 83 -4.93 -18.38 1.74
C LYS A 83 -3.98 -18.13 2.92
N VAL A 84 -3.95 -16.95 3.50
CA VAL A 84 -3.19 -16.68 4.74
C VAL A 84 -4.08 -17.04 5.93
N PRO A 85 -3.73 -18.03 6.77
CA PRO A 85 -4.54 -18.37 7.94
C PRO A 85 -4.67 -17.19 8.91
N THR A 86 -5.80 -17.08 9.59
CA THR A 86 -6.03 -16.01 10.58
C THR A 86 -5.02 -16.08 11.72
N GLU A 87 -4.69 -17.29 12.17
CA GLU A 87 -3.69 -17.55 13.21
C GLU A 87 -2.28 -17.11 12.78
N TYR A 88 -2.01 -17.05 11.48
CA TYR A 88 -0.74 -16.51 10.99
C TYR A 88 -0.75 -14.97 11.00
N ILE A 89 -1.88 -14.36 10.69
CA ILE A 89 -2.04 -12.89 10.83
C ILE A 89 -1.89 -12.51 12.30
N ASP A 90 -2.40 -13.32 13.25
CA ASP A 90 -2.23 -13.09 14.69
C ASP A 90 -0.73 -13.08 15.08
N LYS A 91 0.08 -14.02 14.59
CA LYS A 91 1.55 -14.01 14.81
C LYS A 91 2.23 -12.76 14.26
N VAL A 92 1.76 -12.25 13.13
CA VAL A 92 2.25 -10.98 12.57
C VAL A 92 1.89 -9.82 13.52
N MET A 93 0.66 -9.78 14.03
CA MET A 93 0.22 -8.74 14.99
C MET A 93 0.97 -8.84 16.32
N GLU A 94 1.20 -10.05 16.85
CA GLU A 94 2.03 -10.26 18.05
C GLU A 94 3.43 -9.66 17.88
N THR A 95 4.05 -9.85 16.72
CA THR A 95 5.34 -9.23 16.41
C THR A 95 5.26 -7.71 16.37
N ILE A 96 4.20 -7.16 15.78
CA ILE A 96 3.96 -5.71 15.71
C ILE A 96 3.79 -5.14 17.13
N GLU A 97 2.98 -5.78 17.96
CA GLU A 97 2.72 -5.37 19.36
C GLU A 97 3.98 -5.45 20.22
N ALA A 98 4.85 -6.44 19.95
CA ALA A 98 6.15 -6.58 20.61
C ALA A 98 7.18 -5.51 20.16
N CYS A 99 6.88 -4.71 19.16
CA CYS A 99 7.76 -3.69 18.60
C CYS A 99 7.12 -2.28 18.58
N PRO A 100 6.70 -1.74 19.74
CA PRO A 100 5.95 -0.48 19.81
C PRO A 100 6.74 0.74 19.32
N GLN A 101 8.08 0.63 19.24
CA GLN A 101 8.96 1.68 18.72
C GLN A 101 8.90 1.84 17.20
N HIS A 102 8.34 0.86 16.48
CA HIS A 102 8.24 0.87 15.02
C HIS A 102 6.82 1.24 14.56
N THR A 103 6.71 1.76 13.36
CA THR A 103 5.44 1.97 12.66
C THR A 103 5.29 0.92 11.56
N PHE A 104 4.12 0.31 11.46
CA PHE A 104 3.82 -0.73 10.48
C PHE A 104 2.68 -0.31 9.57
N GLN A 105 3.00 -0.10 8.29
CA GLN A 105 2.04 0.26 7.25
C GLN A 105 1.53 -1.02 6.57
N ILE A 106 0.27 -1.33 6.72
CA ILE A 106 -0.38 -2.48 6.11
C ILE A 106 -1.32 -2.00 5.02
N LEU A 107 -1.07 -2.42 3.79
CA LEU A 107 -1.85 -2.07 2.61
C LEU A 107 -2.47 -3.32 2.00
N THR A 108 -3.77 -3.26 1.70
CA THR A 108 -4.48 -4.39 1.10
C THR A 108 -5.45 -3.93 0.01
N LYS A 109 -5.80 -4.87 -0.87
CA LYS A 109 -6.96 -4.78 -1.76
C LYS A 109 -8.16 -5.62 -1.27
N ARG A 110 -7.98 -6.30 -0.13
CA ARG A 110 -8.98 -7.18 0.51
C ARG A 110 -9.54 -6.51 1.76
N ASP A 111 -10.16 -5.38 1.53
CA ASP A 111 -10.71 -4.44 2.52
C ASP A 111 -11.69 -5.11 3.48
N LEU A 112 -12.60 -5.94 2.99
CA LEU A 112 -13.58 -6.65 3.83
C LEU A 112 -12.89 -7.62 4.80
N ARG A 113 -11.89 -8.38 4.35
CA ARG A 113 -11.19 -9.30 5.24
C ARG A 113 -10.34 -8.57 6.27
N MET A 114 -9.73 -7.44 5.92
CA MET A 114 -9.05 -6.58 6.88
C MET A 114 -10.03 -6.04 7.92
N HIS A 115 -11.20 -5.58 7.48
CA HIS A 115 -12.27 -5.11 8.37
C HIS A 115 -12.70 -6.22 9.34
N ASP A 116 -13.07 -7.40 8.82
CA ASP A 116 -13.55 -8.53 9.64
C ASP A 116 -12.47 -8.99 10.64
N TYR A 117 -11.21 -8.97 10.22
CA TYR A 117 -10.10 -9.28 11.11
C TYR A 117 -10.03 -8.31 12.29
N PHE A 118 -10.00 -6.99 12.05
CA PHE A 118 -9.85 -6.04 13.14
C PHE A 118 -11.14 -5.82 13.93
N VAL A 119 -12.30 -5.77 13.28
CA VAL A 119 -13.57 -5.46 13.94
C VAL A 119 -14.16 -6.70 14.63
N CYS A 120 -14.20 -7.84 13.95
CA CYS A 120 -14.85 -9.05 14.48
C CYS A 120 -13.84 -9.92 15.26
N HIS A 121 -12.72 -10.32 14.64
CA HIS A 121 -11.78 -11.26 15.26
C HIS A 121 -11.01 -10.61 16.42
N ARG A 122 -10.52 -9.36 16.25
CA ARG A 122 -9.80 -8.62 17.28
C ARG A 122 -10.68 -7.70 18.15
N ASN A 123 -11.99 -7.77 18.01
CA ASN A 123 -12.95 -6.94 18.78
C ASN A 123 -12.65 -5.43 18.74
N GLY A 124 -12.25 -4.92 17.56
CA GLY A 124 -11.87 -3.53 17.36
C GLY A 124 -10.47 -3.16 17.85
N ASN A 125 -9.67 -4.11 18.34
CA ASN A 125 -8.31 -3.82 18.83
C ASN A 125 -7.33 -3.70 17.66
N VAL A 126 -6.89 -2.47 17.39
CA VAL A 126 -5.82 -2.14 16.43
C VAL A 126 -4.61 -1.64 17.20
N PRO A 127 -3.41 -2.25 17.03
CA PRO A 127 -2.20 -1.74 17.68
C PRO A 127 -1.92 -0.29 17.25
N LYS A 128 -1.55 0.58 18.19
CA LYS A 128 -1.35 2.02 17.94
C LYS A 128 -0.26 2.33 16.90
N ASN A 129 0.67 1.42 16.72
CA ASN A 129 1.76 1.51 15.76
C ASN A 129 1.43 0.89 14.39
N VAL A 130 0.16 0.55 14.15
CA VAL A 130 -0.33 0.06 12.85
C VAL A 130 -1.07 1.17 12.10
N TRP A 131 -0.67 1.39 10.85
CA TRP A 131 -1.37 2.18 9.88
C TRP A 131 -2.06 1.27 8.87
N LEU A 132 -3.34 1.47 8.66
CA LEU A 132 -4.15 0.63 7.77
C LEU A 132 -4.50 1.36 6.50
N GLY A 133 -4.29 0.72 5.36
CA GLY A 133 -4.59 1.30 4.07
C GLY A 133 -5.25 0.34 3.09
N VAL A 134 -5.94 0.92 2.12
CA VAL A 134 -6.50 0.20 0.98
C VAL A 134 -6.02 0.81 -0.33
N SER A 135 -5.81 -0.05 -1.34
CA SER A 135 -5.50 0.43 -2.70
C SER A 135 -6.78 0.78 -3.44
N ILE A 136 -6.78 1.94 -4.11
CA ILE A 136 -7.90 2.42 -4.94
C ILE A 136 -7.34 2.87 -6.28
N GLU A 137 -7.65 2.12 -7.34
CA GLU A 137 -7.08 2.37 -8.67
C GLU A 137 -7.97 3.26 -9.54
N ASN A 138 -9.27 3.16 -9.36
CA ASN A 138 -10.29 3.94 -10.07
C ASN A 138 -11.60 3.98 -9.26
N ARG A 139 -12.64 4.58 -9.79
CA ARG A 139 -13.96 4.75 -9.16
C ARG A 139 -14.61 3.45 -8.64
N LEU A 140 -14.35 2.30 -9.29
CA LEU A 140 -14.95 1.03 -8.89
C LEU A 140 -14.41 0.52 -7.54
N GLN A 141 -13.18 0.90 -7.19
CA GLN A 141 -12.55 0.50 -5.95
C GLN A 141 -12.76 1.50 -4.80
N VAL A 142 -13.41 2.63 -5.03
CA VAL A 142 -13.74 3.61 -3.98
C VAL A 142 -14.56 2.98 -2.85
N VAL A 143 -15.36 1.97 -3.15
CA VAL A 143 -16.12 1.19 -2.18
C VAL A 143 -15.25 0.61 -1.04
N ARG A 144 -13.94 0.39 -1.27
CA ARG A 144 -12.99 -0.10 -0.25
C ARG A 144 -12.76 0.89 0.89
N THR A 145 -13.12 2.16 0.72
CA THR A 145 -13.02 3.16 1.80
C THR A 145 -13.98 2.87 2.94
N THR A 146 -15.15 2.31 2.66
CA THR A 146 -16.20 2.06 3.66
C THR A 146 -15.75 1.08 4.74
N PRO A 147 -15.26 -0.14 4.42
CA PRO A 147 -14.73 -1.05 5.43
C PRO A 147 -13.51 -0.48 6.17
N LEU A 148 -12.61 0.24 5.48
CA LEU A 148 -11.46 0.89 6.14
C LEU A 148 -11.91 1.89 7.18
N LYS A 149 -12.84 2.78 6.85
CA LYS A 149 -13.39 3.80 7.77
C LYS A 149 -14.09 3.18 8.98
N ALA A 150 -14.71 2.00 8.80
CA ALA A 150 -15.38 1.28 9.88
C ALA A 150 -14.41 0.75 10.96
N ILE A 151 -13.11 0.64 10.65
CA ILE A 151 -12.06 0.31 11.65
C ILE A 151 -11.72 1.58 12.43
N ARG A 152 -12.56 1.95 13.39
CA ARG A 152 -12.54 3.27 14.06
C ARG A 152 -11.27 3.53 14.90
N ASN A 153 -10.66 2.47 15.46
CA ASN A 153 -9.50 2.57 16.34
C ASN A 153 -8.15 2.58 15.62
N ALA A 154 -8.13 2.61 14.29
CA ALA A 154 -6.89 2.74 13.53
C ALA A 154 -6.26 4.12 13.76
N THR A 155 -4.97 4.17 14.07
CA THR A 155 -4.22 5.42 14.29
C THR A 155 -4.12 6.24 13.00
N VAL A 156 -3.89 5.59 11.88
CA VAL A 156 -3.87 6.20 10.54
C VAL A 156 -4.61 5.28 9.57
N ARG A 157 -5.56 5.84 8.84
CA ARG A 157 -6.23 5.22 7.70
C ARG A 157 -5.78 5.90 6.43
N PHE A 158 -5.18 5.15 5.51
CA PHE A 158 -4.64 5.75 4.30
C PHE A 158 -5.16 5.11 3.02
N LEU A 159 -5.19 5.89 1.97
CA LEU A 159 -5.50 5.43 0.62
C LEU A 159 -4.22 5.40 -0.20
N SER A 160 -3.97 4.29 -0.88
CA SER A 160 -2.93 4.18 -1.90
C SER A 160 -3.61 4.13 -3.27
N CYS A 161 -3.67 5.30 -3.93
CA CYS A 161 -4.15 5.42 -5.30
C CYS A 161 -3.00 5.05 -6.27
N GLU A 162 -2.56 3.79 -6.19
CA GLU A 162 -1.41 3.25 -6.91
C GLU A 162 -1.70 1.83 -7.44
N PRO A 163 -1.70 1.69 -8.79
CA PRO A 163 -1.65 2.73 -9.82
C PRO A 163 -2.98 3.47 -9.91
N LEU A 164 -2.94 4.80 -10.08
CA LEU A 164 -4.15 5.57 -10.39
C LEU A 164 -4.47 5.38 -11.88
N LEU A 165 -5.58 4.70 -12.17
CA LEU A 165 -5.98 4.28 -13.51
C LEU A 165 -7.22 4.98 -14.05
N GLY A 166 -7.80 5.85 -13.25
CA GLY A 166 -8.99 6.60 -13.63
C GLY A 166 -9.44 7.56 -12.55
N LYS A 167 -10.43 8.35 -12.87
CA LYS A 167 -11.08 9.25 -11.91
C LYS A 167 -11.65 8.45 -10.72
N LEU A 168 -11.59 9.04 -9.53
CA LEU A 168 -12.14 8.44 -8.30
C LEU A 168 -13.55 8.93 -7.97
N HIS A 169 -14.23 9.55 -8.94
CA HIS A 169 -15.60 10.05 -8.76
C HIS A 169 -16.57 9.45 -9.77
N TYR A 170 -17.85 9.41 -9.39
CA TYR A 170 -18.95 9.00 -10.22
C TYR A 170 -20.17 9.87 -9.88
N GLY A 171 -20.33 10.98 -10.59
CA GLY A 171 -21.34 11.99 -10.29
C GLY A 171 -21.07 12.85 -9.05
N HIS A 172 -20.38 12.31 -8.06
CA HIS A 172 -19.89 13.01 -6.87
C HIS A 172 -18.45 12.56 -6.53
N ASP A 173 -17.73 13.37 -5.81
CA ASP A 173 -16.35 13.10 -5.40
C ASP A 173 -16.24 11.94 -4.42
N ILE A 174 -15.03 11.35 -4.35
CA ILE A 174 -14.70 10.41 -3.28
C ILE A 174 -14.79 11.12 -1.93
N GLU A 175 -15.46 10.50 -0.98
CA GLU A 175 -15.57 11.03 0.37
C GLU A 175 -14.35 10.64 1.21
N LEU A 176 -13.56 11.66 1.59
CA LEU A 176 -12.31 11.48 2.33
C LEU A 176 -12.45 11.66 3.85
N ASP A 177 -13.65 11.93 4.39
CA ASP A 177 -13.84 12.01 5.83
C ASP A 177 -13.45 10.70 6.53
N GLY A 178 -12.63 10.81 7.57
CA GLY A 178 -12.06 9.65 8.27
C GLY A 178 -10.87 8.98 7.56
N ILE A 179 -10.31 9.62 6.53
CA ILE A 179 -9.03 9.26 5.91
C ILE A 179 -7.97 10.24 6.39
N ASP A 180 -6.81 9.72 6.79
CA ASP A 180 -5.75 10.49 7.43
C ASP A 180 -4.55 10.74 6.47
N TRP A 181 -4.49 10.04 5.35
CA TRP A 181 -3.42 10.17 4.36
C TRP A 181 -3.81 9.62 2.98
N VAL A 182 -3.34 10.29 1.92
CA VAL A 182 -3.55 9.83 0.54
C VAL A 182 -2.22 9.79 -0.20
N ILE A 183 -1.88 8.62 -0.73
CA ILE A 183 -0.72 8.38 -1.59
C ILE A 183 -1.23 8.24 -3.03
N CYS A 184 -0.57 8.88 -3.98
CA CYS A 184 -0.93 8.82 -5.40
C CYS A 184 0.29 8.49 -6.26
N GLY A 185 0.12 7.63 -7.27
CA GLY A 185 1.19 7.32 -8.21
C GLY A 185 0.74 6.54 -9.42
N GLY A 186 1.50 6.72 -10.51
CA GLY A 186 1.28 6.05 -11.78
C GLY A 186 1.91 4.68 -11.86
N GLU A 187 1.46 3.90 -12.85
CA GLU A 187 1.93 2.55 -13.12
C GLU A 187 3.34 2.57 -13.73
N SER A 188 4.17 1.62 -13.30
CA SER A 188 5.53 1.44 -13.85
C SER A 188 5.69 0.10 -14.53
N GLY A 189 6.50 0.04 -15.58
CA GLY A 189 6.79 -1.17 -16.36
C GLY A 189 6.46 -1.01 -17.84
N ASN A 190 6.83 -2.02 -18.63
CA ASN A 190 6.71 -1.95 -20.09
C ASN A 190 5.25 -1.79 -20.59
N GLN A 191 4.30 -2.39 -19.87
CA GLN A 191 2.88 -2.38 -20.19
C GLN A 191 2.10 -1.34 -19.33
N ALA A 192 2.82 -0.40 -18.70
CA ALA A 192 2.20 0.61 -17.85
C ALA A 192 1.17 1.45 -18.62
N ARG A 193 0.03 1.65 -17.98
CA ARG A 193 -1.06 2.53 -18.46
C ARG A 193 -0.77 3.97 -18.05
N PRO A 194 -1.12 4.95 -18.87
CA PRO A 194 -0.91 6.35 -18.52
C PRO A 194 -1.85 6.80 -17.39
N MET A 195 -1.33 7.63 -16.51
CA MET A 195 -2.09 8.38 -15.51
C MET A 195 -2.30 9.80 -16.02
N GLN A 196 -3.53 10.31 -15.96
CA GLN A 196 -3.84 11.66 -16.41
C GLN A 196 -3.57 12.67 -15.29
N LYS A 197 -2.97 13.80 -15.65
CA LYS A 197 -2.63 14.89 -14.71
C LYS A 197 -3.86 15.42 -13.98
N GLU A 198 -4.97 15.55 -14.69
CA GLU A 198 -6.24 16.04 -14.14
C GLU A 198 -6.76 15.17 -12.99
N TRP A 199 -6.52 13.86 -13.04
CA TRP A 199 -6.93 12.96 -11.95
C TRP A 199 -6.11 13.19 -10.67
N VAL A 200 -4.81 13.45 -10.85
CA VAL A 200 -3.88 13.73 -9.75
C VAL A 200 -4.20 15.07 -9.11
N LEU A 201 -4.37 16.11 -9.92
CA LEU A 201 -4.70 17.47 -9.44
C LEU A 201 -6.05 17.51 -8.72
N HIS A 202 -7.06 16.82 -9.26
CA HIS A 202 -8.37 16.72 -8.63
C HIS A 202 -8.29 16.05 -7.26
N LEU A 203 -7.56 14.92 -7.15
CA LEU A 203 -7.38 14.22 -5.90
C LEU A 203 -6.62 15.07 -4.88
N LYS A 204 -5.58 15.79 -5.33
CA LYS A 204 -4.83 16.73 -4.50
C LYS A 204 -5.72 17.86 -3.97
N ASP A 205 -6.54 18.48 -4.83
CA ASP A 205 -7.46 19.54 -4.44
C ASP A 205 -8.47 19.08 -3.37
N LEU A 206 -8.99 17.85 -3.51
CA LEU A 206 -9.84 17.24 -2.48
C LEU A 206 -9.11 17.07 -1.14
N CYS A 207 -7.85 16.62 -1.19
CA CYS A 207 -7.03 16.50 0.01
C CYS A 207 -6.78 17.88 0.67
N ASP A 208 -6.44 18.89 -0.11
CA ASP A 208 -6.19 20.25 0.36
C ASP A 208 -7.46 20.84 1.04
N LYS A 209 -8.63 20.70 0.42
CA LYS A 209 -9.91 21.16 0.97
C LYS A 209 -10.26 20.50 2.32
N LYS A 210 -9.82 19.27 2.53
CA LYS A 210 -10.06 18.50 3.76
C LYS A 210 -8.89 18.58 4.76
N GLY A 211 -7.78 19.24 4.41
CA GLY A 211 -6.57 19.29 5.24
C GLY A 211 -5.87 17.93 5.38
N ILE A 212 -6.07 17.02 4.44
CA ILE A 212 -5.48 15.68 4.44
C ILE A 212 -4.11 15.73 3.76
N PRO A 213 -3.04 15.21 4.40
CA PRO A 213 -1.74 15.07 3.78
C PRO A 213 -1.82 14.29 2.46
N PHE A 214 -1.24 14.88 1.39
CA PHE A 214 -1.16 14.27 0.08
C PHE A 214 0.29 13.94 -0.26
N PHE A 215 0.54 12.70 -0.70
CA PHE A 215 1.86 12.21 -1.09
C PHE A 215 1.85 11.78 -2.54
N PHE A 216 2.43 12.58 -3.41
CA PHE A 216 2.65 12.20 -4.80
C PHE A 216 3.94 11.40 -4.93
N LYS A 217 3.83 10.11 -5.22
CA LYS A 217 4.96 9.21 -5.28
C LYS A 217 5.75 9.36 -6.58
N GLN A 218 5.07 9.27 -7.72
CA GLN A 218 5.69 9.31 -9.04
C GLN A 218 4.64 9.28 -10.16
N TRP A 219 5.06 9.70 -11.35
CA TRP A 219 4.27 9.53 -12.59
C TRP A 219 4.29 8.10 -13.10
N GLY A 220 5.35 7.31 -12.82
CA GLY A 220 5.55 5.98 -13.37
C GLY A 220 6.22 6.02 -14.75
N THR A 221 5.83 5.10 -15.63
CA THR A 221 6.43 5.01 -16.98
C THR A 221 5.98 6.12 -17.91
N TRP A 222 4.81 6.70 -17.69
CA TRP A 222 4.28 7.84 -18.45
C TRP A 222 4.50 9.12 -17.65
N GLY A 223 5.20 10.10 -18.22
CA GLY A 223 5.47 11.38 -17.59
C GLY A 223 4.25 12.29 -17.53
N GLU A 224 4.38 13.41 -16.82
CA GLU A 224 3.37 14.47 -16.74
C GLU A 224 2.94 15.00 -18.13
N ASP A 225 3.86 14.99 -19.06
CA ASP A 225 3.69 15.40 -20.46
C ASP A 225 3.12 14.29 -21.37
N GLY A 226 2.73 13.14 -20.79
CA GLY A 226 2.21 12.01 -21.54
C GLY A 226 3.26 11.25 -22.36
N VAL A 227 4.56 11.51 -22.14
CA VAL A 227 5.64 10.82 -22.86
C VAL A 227 6.16 9.64 -22.08
N LYS A 228 6.32 8.51 -22.75
CA LYS A 228 6.83 7.26 -22.16
C LYS A 228 8.33 7.33 -21.93
N ARG A 229 8.77 7.19 -20.68
CA ARG A 229 10.18 7.20 -20.26
C ARG A 229 10.39 6.26 -19.09
N ASN A 230 11.65 6.10 -18.65
CA ASN A 230 11.95 5.47 -17.37
C ASN A 230 11.29 6.26 -16.23
N ALA A 231 10.66 5.57 -15.28
CA ALA A 231 9.95 6.20 -14.16
C ALA A 231 10.82 7.18 -13.35
N LYS A 232 12.13 6.93 -13.25
CA LYS A 232 13.07 7.83 -12.58
C LYS A 232 13.23 9.16 -13.37
N ALA A 233 13.21 9.11 -14.70
CA ALA A 233 13.30 10.29 -15.55
C ALA A 233 12.01 11.12 -15.52
N ASN A 234 10.85 10.48 -15.36
CA ASN A 234 9.56 11.17 -15.21
C ASN A 234 9.37 11.83 -13.83
N GLY A 235 10.08 11.34 -12.82
CA GLY A 235 10.15 11.96 -11.51
C GLY A 235 8.85 11.92 -10.70
N CYS A 236 8.80 12.80 -9.69
CA CYS A 236 7.71 12.89 -8.70
C CYS A 236 7.28 14.35 -8.44
N THR A 237 7.45 15.23 -9.42
CA THR A 237 6.97 16.61 -9.35
C THR A 237 5.65 16.76 -10.12
N ILE A 238 4.80 17.68 -9.71
CA ILE A 238 3.62 18.13 -10.42
C ILE A 238 3.83 19.63 -10.65
N ASP A 239 3.86 20.08 -11.90
CA ASP A 239 4.20 21.46 -12.28
C ASP A 239 5.52 21.94 -11.64
N GLY A 240 6.53 21.06 -11.59
CA GLY A 240 7.82 21.32 -11.00
C GLY A 240 7.87 21.31 -9.46
N GLN A 241 6.75 21.10 -8.78
CA GLN A 241 6.67 21.10 -7.31
C GLN A 241 6.57 19.68 -6.73
N ILE A 242 7.16 19.46 -5.55
CA ILE A 242 7.09 18.20 -4.80
C ILE A 242 5.94 18.29 -3.79
N TYR A 243 5.08 17.26 -3.79
CA TYR A 243 3.97 17.11 -2.87
C TYR A 243 4.12 15.79 -2.12
N GLN A 244 4.83 15.79 -1.00
CA GLN A 244 5.14 14.59 -0.21
C GLN A 244 4.87 14.85 1.27
N ALA A 245 3.63 15.20 1.60
CA ALA A 245 3.19 15.41 2.96
C ALA A 245 2.90 14.08 3.68
N TRP A 246 3.16 14.05 5.00
CA TRP A 246 2.96 12.92 5.88
C TRP A 246 1.90 13.22 6.94
N PRO A 247 1.16 12.20 7.44
CA PRO A 247 0.27 12.41 8.57
C PRO A 247 1.07 12.80 9.81
N LYS A 248 0.57 13.79 10.54
CA LYS A 248 1.10 14.15 11.86
C LYS A 248 0.46 13.20 12.88
N ILE A 249 1.28 12.36 13.53
CA ILE A 249 0.82 11.55 14.65
C ILE A 249 0.84 12.46 15.89
N GLN A 250 -0.33 12.59 16.50
CA GLN A 250 -0.47 13.27 17.80
C GLN A 250 -0.07 12.34 18.94
#